data_71aa9140472e0731f05391dd44762572
#
_entry.id   71aa9140472e0731f05391dd44762572
#
_cell.length_a   1.000
_cell.length_b   1.000
_cell.length_c   1.000
_cell.angle_alpha   90.00
_cell.angle_beta   90.00
_cell.angle_gamma   90.00
#
_symmetry.space_group_name_H-M   'P 1'
#
loop_
_entity.id
_entity.type
_entity.pdbx_description
1 polymer ?
#
loop_
_entity_poly.entity_id
_entity_poly.type
_entity_poly.pdbx_seq_one_letter_code
_entity_poly.pdbx_strand_id
1 'polypeptide(L)'
;MSTALAVAVLGLFVGACGNGDGGANSVQTANGTVYDLTPQQSGRIHADKVESIAAQVPKAIRDRGTLIVTGSAQSAPPLRFQANDDRTLIGSEVDFAMLFADILGLKVDLRSADWAQNSVKVDSGEVDAFISNVTVTEDRKEKFDFATYRLDNLALEVPKDATWSFADRKSLAGKRIGVGSGTNQEQILVQWNEANIAEGLPKIDIAYFQQVTDYYLGLSSGRLDGFLGPNPAARYHAATAGQTKVIGTLSGAGDALQAEIGVLVKKDNGLIGAVHQAIQYAIDNGSYRKVIDRWGLSAEAVPQSRINPPGLPKKKG
;
A
#
# COMPACT_ATOMS: atom_id res chain seq x y z
N MET A 1 56.76 8.79 39.92
CA MET A 1 55.46 8.13 39.90
C MET A 1 54.72 8.60 38.67
N SER A 2 54.82 7.83 37.59
CA SER A 2 54.23 8.22 36.26
C SER A 2 52.97 7.40 36.06
N THR A 3 51.85 8.11 35.90
CA THR A 3 50.52 7.56 35.60
C THR A 3 50.32 7.54 34.09
N ALA A 4 50.27 6.32 33.53
CA ALA A 4 49.99 6.13 32.10
C ALA A 4 48.48 6.20 31.87
N LEU A 5 48.06 7.09 30.98
CA LEU A 5 46.72 7.20 30.48
C LEU A 5 46.55 6.27 29.26
N ALA A 6 45.69 5.25 29.38
CA ALA A 6 45.34 4.39 28.28
C ALA A 6 44.23 5.04 27.45
N VAL A 7 44.57 5.38 26.20
CA VAL A 7 43.61 5.84 25.19
C VAL A 7 43.04 4.62 24.47
N ALA A 8 41.75 4.33 24.68
CA ALA A 8 41.05 3.32 23.94
C ALA A 8 40.63 3.92 22.57
N VAL A 9 41.25 3.43 21.50
CA VAL A 9 40.89 3.74 20.12
C VAL A 9 39.69 2.89 19.73
N LEU A 10 38.52 3.50 19.63
CA LEU A 10 37.33 2.88 19.04
C LEU A 10 37.54 2.86 17.52
N GLY A 11 37.79 1.69 16.97
CA GLY A 11 37.91 1.49 15.53
C GLY A 11 36.56 1.61 14.85
N LEU A 12 36.37 2.71 14.12
CA LEU A 12 35.32 2.84 13.12
C LEU A 12 35.66 1.91 11.93
N PHE A 13 34.95 0.79 11.81
CA PHE A 13 34.94 0.05 10.55
C PHE A 13 34.09 0.81 9.55
N VAL A 14 34.74 1.64 8.77
CA VAL A 14 34.20 2.17 7.51
C VAL A 14 34.47 1.08 6.47
N GLY A 15 33.47 0.26 6.20
CA GLY A 15 33.47 -0.60 5.01
C GLY A 15 33.14 0.25 3.80
N ALA A 16 34.16 0.81 3.16
CA ALA A 16 34.02 1.42 1.84
C ALA A 16 34.48 0.41 0.81
N CYS A 17 33.74 0.34 -0.28
CA CYS A 17 34.12 0.32 -1.69
C CYS A 17 33.29 -0.63 -2.51
N GLY A 18 32.45 -0.08 -3.29
CA GLY A 18 31.89 -0.64 -4.51
C GLY A 18 31.39 0.53 -5.34
N ASN A 19 32.24 1.09 -6.18
CA ASN A 19 31.85 2.04 -7.22
C ASN A 19 30.92 1.33 -8.21
N GLY A 20 29.69 1.79 -8.29
CA GLY A 20 28.69 1.49 -9.32
C GLY A 20 27.52 2.42 -9.09
N ASP A 21 27.11 3.18 -10.07
CA ASP A 21 25.90 3.99 -10.12
C ASP A 21 24.64 3.09 -10.05
N GLY A 22 24.47 2.39 -8.96
CA GLY A 22 23.30 1.55 -8.63
C GLY A 22 22.86 1.87 -7.22
N GLY A 23 21.58 2.25 -7.05
CA GLY A 23 20.98 2.46 -5.74
C GLY A 23 21.20 1.27 -4.79
N ALA A 24 20.99 1.44 -3.49
CA ALA A 24 21.19 0.38 -2.51
C ALA A 24 20.37 -0.88 -2.90
N ASN A 25 20.98 -2.07 -2.76
CA ASN A 25 20.29 -3.35 -3.07
C ASN A 25 19.25 -3.73 -2.03
N SER A 26 19.33 -3.19 -0.83
CA SER A 26 18.39 -3.44 0.25
C SER A 26 18.33 -2.27 1.22
N VAL A 27 17.21 -2.17 1.93
CA VAL A 27 17.01 -1.24 3.04
C VAL A 27 16.55 -2.03 4.26
N GLN A 28 17.22 -1.82 5.39
CA GLN A 28 16.82 -2.39 6.67
C GLN A 28 16.20 -1.30 7.55
N THR A 29 15.01 -1.56 8.06
CA THR A 29 14.34 -0.67 9.01
C THR A 29 14.69 -1.04 10.46
N ALA A 30 14.47 -0.11 11.39
CA ALA A 30 14.83 -0.28 12.79
C ALA A 30 14.14 -1.49 13.49
N ASN A 31 13.00 -1.95 12.96
CA ASN A 31 12.31 -3.16 13.43
C ASN A 31 12.90 -4.46 12.87
N GLY A 32 13.98 -4.38 12.10
CA GLY A 32 14.69 -5.53 11.55
C GLY A 32 14.19 -6.04 10.18
N THR A 33 13.12 -5.47 9.62
CA THR A 33 12.65 -5.85 8.28
C THR A 33 13.68 -5.40 7.23
N VAL A 34 14.07 -6.33 6.36
CA VAL A 34 14.99 -6.09 5.23
C VAL A 34 14.20 -6.14 3.94
N TYR A 35 14.16 -5.04 3.21
CA TYR A 35 13.50 -4.92 1.91
C TYR A 35 14.54 -5.12 0.80
N ASP A 36 14.33 -6.13 -0.05
CA ASP A 36 15.09 -6.34 -1.27
C ASP A 36 14.61 -5.33 -2.34
N LEU A 37 15.49 -4.42 -2.75
CA LEU A 37 15.20 -3.40 -3.75
C LEU A 37 15.69 -3.79 -5.15
N THR A 38 16.25 -5.00 -5.32
CA THR A 38 16.77 -5.46 -6.61
C THR A 38 15.64 -5.89 -7.55
N PRO A 39 15.79 -5.76 -8.87
CA PRO A 39 14.79 -6.24 -9.84
C PRO A 39 14.66 -7.76 -9.87
N GLN A 40 15.64 -8.51 -9.40
CA GLN A 40 15.65 -9.98 -9.39
C GLN A 40 14.63 -10.56 -8.42
N GLN A 41 14.42 -9.88 -7.27
CA GLN A 41 13.47 -10.32 -6.24
C GLN A 41 13.62 -11.83 -5.92
N SER A 42 14.85 -12.29 -5.70
CA SER A 42 15.20 -13.72 -5.56
C SER A 42 14.47 -14.44 -4.41
N GLY A 43 13.98 -13.67 -3.42
CA GLY A 43 13.18 -14.18 -2.31
C GLY A 43 11.66 -14.10 -2.54
N ARG A 44 11.19 -13.88 -3.78
CA ARG A 44 9.74 -13.86 -4.08
C ARG A 44 9.09 -15.20 -3.78
N ILE A 45 7.89 -15.15 -3.25
CA ILE A 45 7.11 -16.32 -2.89
C ILE A 45 6.29 -16.74 -4.10
N HIS A 46 6.41 -18.01 -4.48
CA HIS A 46 5.67 -18.63 -5.56
C HIS A 46 4.79 -19.77 -5.04
N ALA A 47 3.81 -20.17 -5.82
CA ALA A 47 2.95 -21.32 -5.56
C ALA A 47 2.72 -22.15 -6.84
N ASP A 48 2.38 -23.42 -6.65
CA ASP A 48 1.95 -24.25 -7.77
C ASP A 48 0.52 -23.90 -8.20
N LYS A 49 0.23 -24.12 -9.48
CA LYS A 49 -1.11 -24.02 -10.02
C LYS A 49 -2.05 -25.01 -9.33
N VAL A 50 -3.24 -24.52 -8.95
CA VAL A 50 -4.31 -25.37 -8.40
C VAL A 50 -5.39 -25.56 -9.46
N GLU A 51 -5.44 -26.75 -10.07
CA GLU A 51 -6.30 -27.04 -11.23
C GLU A 51 -7.77 -26.73 -11.00
N SER A 52 -8.31 -27.06 -9.81
CA SER A 52 -9.72 -26.82 -9.47
C SER A 52 -10.05 -25.31 -9.36
N ILE A 53 -9.09 -24.48 -8.98
CA ILE A 53 -9.23 -23.02 -8.92
C ILE A 53 -9.02 -22.41 -10.30
N ALA A 54 -7.96 -22.83 -10.99
CA ALA A 54 -7.63 -22.36 -12.33
C ALA A 54 -8.76 -22.61 -13.34
N ALA A 55 -9.49 -23.73 -13.21
CA ALA A 55 -10.64 -24.07 -14.04
C ALA A 55 -11.80 -23.06 -13.94
N GLN A 56 -11.88 -22.31 -12.84
CA GLN A 56 -12.93 -21.30 -12.59
C GLN A 56 -12.60 -19.93 -13.21
N VAL A 57 -11.37 -19.71 -13.65
CA VAL A 57 -11.00 -18.48 -14.35
C VAL A 57 -11.80 -18.38 -15.66
N PRO A 58 -12.34 -17.22 -16.04
CA PRO A 58 -13.06 -17.03 -17.30
C PRO A 58 -12.27 -17.52 -18.51
N LYS A 59 -12.94 -18.19 -19.44
CA LYS A 59 -12.30 -18.86 -20.59
C LYS A 59 -11.37 -17.92 -21.36
N ALA A 60 -11.78 -16.68 -21.61
CA ALA A 60 -10.96 -15.72 -22.36
C ALA A 60 -9.62 -15.43 -21.69
N ILE A 61 -9.57 -15.36 -20.35
CA ILE A 61 -8.35 -15.12 -19.59
C ILE A 61 -7.49 -16.38 -19.56
N ARG A 62 -8.09 -17.58 -19.40
CA ARG A 62 -7.38 -18.85 -19.44
C ARG A 62 -6.71 -19.10 -20.79
N ASP A 63 -7.44 -18.86 -21.88
CA ASP A 63 -6.94 -19.05 -23.26
C ASP A 63 -5.79 -18.09 -23.57
N ARG A 64 -5.83 -16.88 -23.02
CA ARG A 64 -4.74 -15.90 -23.12
C ARG A 64 -3.54 -16.32 -22.26
N GLY A 65 -3.75 -17.08 -21.19
CA GLY A 65 -2.71 -17.53 -20.25
C GLY A 65 -2.07 -16.43 -19.42
N THR A 66 -2.70 -15.26 -19.34
CA THR A 66 -2.12 -14.07 -18.68
C THR A 66 -3.20 -13.32 -17.91
N LEU A 67 -2.90 -12.94 -16.67
CA LEU A 67 -3.67 -11.99 -15.86
C LEU A 67 -3.08 -10.59 -16.07
N ILE A 68 -3.88 -9.67 -16.62
CA ILE A 68 -3.45 -8.28 -16.82
C ILE A 68 -3.83 -7.49 -15.57
N VAL A 69 -2.81 -7.03 -14.84
CA VAL A 69 -2.96 -6.35 -13.55
C VAL A 69 -2.51 -4.91 -13.66
N THR A 70 -3.40 -3.96 -13.35
CA THR A 70 -3.04 -2.54 -13.25
C THR A 70 -2.78 -2.13 -11.80
N GLY A 71 -2.09 -1.01 -11.63
CA GLY A 71 -1.82 -0.39 -10.35
C GLY A 71 -1.23 0.99 -10.50
N SER A 72 -1.12 1.73 -9.41
CA SER A 72 -0.52 3.05 -9.43
C SER A 72 0.94 2.97 -9.87
N ALA A 73 1.33 3.84 -10.79
CA ALA A 73 2.69 3.93 -11.30
C ALA A 73 3.68 4.38 -10.20
N GLN A 74 3.19 5.14 -9.25
CA GLN A 74 3.99 5.81 -8.22
C GLN A 74 3.35 5.64 -6.84
N SER A 75 3.14 4.40 -6.43
CA SER A 75 2.86 4.09 -5.03
C SER A 75 4.17 4.08 -4.24
N ALA A 76 4.08 4.31 -2.93
CA ALA A 76 5.25 4.30 -2.07
C ALA A 76 5.65 2.87 -1.65
N PRO A 77 6.96 2.62 -1.37
CA PRO A 77 7.36 1.41 -0.69
C PRO A 77 6.61 1.23 0.65
N PRO A 78 6.35 0.01 1.10
CA PRO A 78 6.70 -1.29 0.51
C PRO A 78 5.62 -1.85 -0.42
N LEU A 79 4.64 -1.04 -0.85
CA LEU A 79 3.43 -1.50 -1.52
C LEU A 79 3.66 -1.84 -3.01
N ARG A 80 3.85 -0.83 -3.86
CA ARG A 80 4.11 -0.99 -5.29
C ARG A 80 5.01 0.16 -5.76
N PHE A 81 6.22 -0.15 -6.17
CA PHE A 81 7.23 0.85 -6.52
C PHE A 81 8.25 0.27 -7.49
N GLN A 82 9.15 1.10 -8.01
CA GLN A 82 10.23 0.65 -8.89
C GLN A 82 11.41 0.14 -8.07
N ALA A 83 12.03 -0.94 -8.53
CA ALA A 83 13.30 -1.44 -8.03
C ALA A 83 14.44 -0.42 -8.28
N ASN A 84 15.65 -0.74 -7.82
CA ASN A 84 16.82 0.12 -8.00
C ASN A 84 17.33 0.23 -9.46
N ASP A 85 16.66 -0.42 -10.41
CA ASP A 85 16.88 -0.25 -11.86
C ASP A 85 15.93 0.80 -12.49
N ASP A 86 15.08 1.44 -11.70
CA ASP A 86 14.07 2.42 -12.11
C ASP A 86 13.07 1.93 -13.19
N ARG A 87 12.91 0.62 -13.29
CA ARG A 87 12.07 -0.02 -14.33
C ARG A 87 11.18 -1.13 -13.77
N THR A 88 11.78 -2.06 -13.03
CA THR A 88 11.09 -3.26 -12.55
C THR A 88 10.16 -2.90 -11.42
N LEU A 89 8.87 -3.23 -11.56
CA LEU A 89 7.90 -3.06 -10.48
C LEU A 89 8.08 -4.16 -9.43
N ILE A 90 8.17 -3.74 -8.18
CA ILE A 90 8.31 -4.59 -6.99
C ILE A 90 7.38 -4.12 -5.88
N GLY A 91 7.34 -4.86 -4.79
CA GLY A 91 6.54 -4.53 -3.61
C GLY A 91 5.51 -5.60 -3.29
N SER A 92 4.84 -5.45 -2.15
CA SER A 92 3.85 -6.41 -1.65
C SER A 92 2.70 -6.63 -2.62
N GLU A 93 2.21 -5.58 -3.26
CA GLU A 93 1.10 -5.65 -4.21
C GLU A 93 1.49 -6.42 -5.49
N VAL A 94 2.76 -6.30 -5.90
CA VAL A 94 3.31 -7.08 -7.02
C VAL A 94 3.47 -8.55 -6.63
N ASP A 95 4.01 -8.83 -5.44
CA ASP A 95 4.21 -10.20 -4.96
C ASP A 95 2.86 -10.91 -4.75
N PHE A 96 1.83 -10.22 -4.26
CA PHE A 96 0.48 -10.77 -4.19
C PHE A 96 -0.11 -11.06 -5.58
N ALA A 97 0.06 -10.14 -6.54
CA ALA A 97 -0.40 -10.37 -7.91
C ALA A 97 0.24 -11.61 -8.53
N MET A 98 1.56 -11.79 -8.33
CA MET A 98 2.30 -12.95 -8.81
C MET A 98 1.84 -14.24 -8.13
N LEU A 99 1.76 -14.25 -6.79
CA LEU A 99 1.33 -15.41 -6.01
C LEU A 99 -0.08 -15.89 -6.39
N PHE A 100 -1.03 -14.95 -6.53
CA PHE A 100 -2.40 -15.31 -6.90
C PHE A 100 -2.47 -15.81 -8.34
N ALA A 101 -1.72 -15.21 -9.26
CA ALA A 101 -1.65 -15.67 -10.64
C ALA A 101 -0.99 -17.04 -10.78
N ASP A 102 0.04 -17.35 -10.00
CA ASP A 102 0.66 -18.70 -9.95
C ASP A 102 -0.41 -19.76 -9.63
N ILE A 103 -1.21 -19.55 -8.57
CA ILE A 103 -2.28 -20.44 -8.16
C ILE A 103 -3.36 -20.61 -9.26
N LEU A 104 -3.65 -19.50 -9.98
CA LEU A 104 -4.57 -19.50 -11.12
C LEU A 104 -3.97 -20.13 -12.40
N GLY A 105 -2.67 -20.45 -12.39
CA GLY A 105 -1.95 -20.96 -13.56
C GLY A 105 -1.78 -19.94 -14.68
N LEU A 106 -1.63 -18.64 -14.32
CA LEU A 106 -1.52 -17.53 -15.26
C LEU A 106 -0.16 -16.83 -15.10
N LYS A 107 0.35 -16.30 -16.21
CA LYS A 107 1.41 -15.28 -16.16
C LYS A 107 0.81 -13.93 -15.73
N VAL A 108 1.66 -13.00 -15.26
CA VAL A 108 1.21 -11.64 -14.93
C VAL A 108 1.74 -10.65 -15.96
N ASP A 109 0.86 -9.79 -16.46
CA ASP A 109 1.20 -8.58 -17.21
C ASP A 109 0.92 -7.38 -16.30
N LEU A 110 2.00 -6.78 -15.75
CA LEU A 110 1.90 -5.62 -14.86
C LEU A 110 1.83 -4.34 -15.67
N ARG A 111 0.72 -3.62 -15.56
CA ARG A 111 0.54 -2.31 -16.17
C ARG A 111 0.43 -1.23 -15.11
N SER A 112 0.83 -0.02 -15.47
CA SER A 112 0.76 1.14 -14.57
C SER A 112 -0.07 2.26 -15.19
N ALA A 113 -0.83 2.96 -14.35
CA ALA A 113 -1.58 4.14 -14.71
C ALA A 113 -1.70 5.06 -13.48
N ASP A 114 -2.16 6.29 -13.70
CA ASP A 114 -2.55 7.17 -12.61
C ASP A 114 -3.71 6.56 -11.83
N TRP A 115 -3.81 6.90 -10.52
CA TRP A 115 -4.76 6.25 -9.61
C TRP A 115 -6.18 6.17 -10.17
N ALA A 116 -6.73 7.30 -10.63
CA ALA A 116 -8.10 7.37 -11.14
C ALA A 116 -8.31 6.55 -12.42
N GLN A 117 -7.28 6.42 -13.26
CA GLN A 117 -7.36 5.69 -14.53
C GLN A 117 -7.42 4.17 -14.34
N ASN A 118 -6.90 3.64 -13.23
CA ASN A 118 -6.89 2.19 -13.01
C ASN A 118 -8.30 1.60 -12.97
N SER A 119 -9.23 2.23 -12.26
CA SER A 119 -10.62 1.76 -12.21
C SER A 119 -11.32 1.85 -13.56
N VAL A 120 -11.03 2.89 -14.36
CA VAL A 120 -11.56 3.05 -15.72
C VAL A 120 -11.07 1.92 -16.63
N LYS A 121 -9.80 1.51 -16.53
CA LYS A 121 -9.22 0.40 -17.29
C LYS A 121 -9.85 -0.95 -16.93
N VAL A 122 -10.19 -1.18 -15.66
CA VAL A 122 -10.95 -2.38 -15.26
C VAL A 122 -12.37 -2.34 -15.77
N ASP A 123 -13.06 -1.21 -15.66
CA ASP A 123 -14.44 -1.04 -16.12
C ASP A 123 -14.57 -1.25 -17.64
N SER A 124 -13.61 -0.74 -18.42
CA SER A 124 -13.56 -0.95 -19.87
C SER A 124 -13.16 -2.36 -20.30
N GLY A 125 -12.57 -3.17 -19.40
CA GLY A 125 -12.02 -4.50 -19.71
C GLY A 125 -10.64 -4.45 -20.38
N GLU A 126 -9.96 -3.30 -20.39
CA GLU A 126 -8.56 -3.19 -20.86
C GLU A 126 -7.60 -4.00 -19.99
N VAL A 127 -7.92 -4.13 -18.71
CA VAL A 127 -7.20 -4.93 -17.73
C VAL A 127 -8.17 -5.80 -16.94
N ASP A 128 -7.68 -6.91 -16.38
CA ASP A 128 -8.52 -7.88 -15.65
C ASP A 128 -8.71 -7.51 -14.19
N ALA A 129 -7.68 -6.92 -13.57
CA ALA A 129 -7.67 -6.65 -12.14
C ALA A 129 -6.87 -5.37 -11.78
N PHE A 130 -7.26 -4.73 -10.69
CA PHE A 130 -6.53 -3.64 -10.06
C PHE A 130 -6.04 -4.11 -8.68
N ILE A 131 -4.70 -4.23 -8.53
CA ILE A 131 -4.02 -4.65 -7.30
C ILE A 131 -2.97 -3.60 -6.96
N SER A 132 -3.30 -2.69 -6.05
CA SER A 132 -2.43 -1.58 -5.62
C SER A 132 -2.99 -0.89 -4.38
N ASN A 133 -3.16 -1.63 -3.29
CA ASN A 133 -3.71 -1.10 -2.03
C ASN A 133 -5.12 -0.51 -2.21
N VAL A 134 -6.01 -1.24 -2.87
CA VAL A 134 -7.36 -0.76 -3.20
C VAL A 134 -8.33 -1.09 -2.07
N THR A 135 -8.78 -0.06 -1.37
CA THR A 135 -9.77 -0.16 -0.29
C THR A 135 -11.13 -0.55 -0.81
N VAL A 136 -11.80 -1.46 -0.11
CA VAL A 136 -13.22 -1.75 -0.33
C VAL A 136 -14.05 -0.54 0.11
N THR A 137 -14.83 0.02 -0.81
CA THR A 137 -15.79 1.10 -0.52
C THR A 137 -17.15 0.78 -1.13
N GLU A 138 -18.23 1.27 -0.52
CA GLU A 138 -19.58 1.02 -1.03
C GLU A 138 -19.81 1.66 -2.40
N ASP A 139 -19.15 2.80 -2.69
CA ASP A 139 -19.21 3.44 -4.01
C ASP A 139 -18.54 2.58 -5.09
N ARG A 140 -17.35 2.01 -4.79
CA ARG A 140 -16.64 1.15 -5.75
C ARG A 140 -17.39 -0.14 -6.04
N LYS A 141 -18.09 -0.71 -5.04
CA LYS A 141 -18.88 -1.95 -5.19
C LYS A 141 -20.08 -1.80 -6.13
N GLU A 142 -20.45 -0.59 -6.54
CA GLU A 142 -21.47 -0.42 -7.58
C GLU A 142 -21.04 -1.01 -8.92
N LYS A 143 -19.76 -0.88 -9.27
CA LYS A 143 -19.19 -1.27 -10.57
C LYS A 143 -18.19 -2.42 -10.51
N PHE A 144 -17.67 -2.72 -9.31
CA PHE A 144 -16.58 -3.66 -9.13
C PHE A 144 -16.87 -4.68 -8.05
N ASP A 145 -16.26 -5.86 -8.19
CA ASP A 145 -16.20 -6.87 -7.15
C ASP A 145 -14.80 -6.87 -6.51
N PHE A 146 -14.76 -7.25 -5.23
CA PHE A 146 -13.55 -7.32 -4.44
C PHE A 146 -13.34 -8.70 -3.84
N ALA A 147 -12.10 -9.19 -3.83
CA ALA A 147 -11.66 -10.29 -2.98
C ALA A 147 -10.53 -9.77 -2.08
N THR A 148 -10.73 -9.82 -0.76
CA THR A 148 -9.85 -9.14 0.18
C THR A 148 -8.65 -9.99 0.59
N TYR A 149 -7.51 -9.32 0.86
CA TYR A 149 -6.26 -9.98 1.25
C TYR A 149 -5.48 -9.23 2.34
N ARG A 150 -5.91 -8.05 2.80
CA ARG A 150 -5.21 -7.30 3.84
C ARG A 150 -6.16 -6.32 4.54
N LEU A 151 -5.90 -6.01 5.81
CA LEU A 151 -6.56 -4.89 6.47
C LEU A 151 -6.10 -3.57 5.82
N ASP A 152 -6.99 -2.60 5.74
CA ASP A 152 -6.65 -1.24 5.34
C ASP A 152 -6.47 -0.37 6.56
N ASN A 153 -5.22 -0.05 6.88
CA ASN A 153 -4.87 0.93 7.89
C ASN A 153 -4.26 2.16 7.23
N LEU A 154 -4.70 3.31 7.69
CA LEU A 154 -4.16 4.62 7.35
C LEU A 154 -3.28 5.13 8.47
N ALA A 155 -2.35 6.00 8.13
CA ALA A 155 -1.51 6.71 9.08
C ALA A 155 -1.49 8.21 8.79
N LEU A 156 -1.46 8.98 9.84
CA LEU A 156 -1.17 10.41 9.77
C LEU A 156 0.33 10.60 10.01
N GLU A 157 1.04 10.89 8.93
CA GLU A 157 2.47 11.19 8.90
C GLU A 157 2.68 12.70 8.99
N VAL A 158 3.58 13.13 9.85
CA VAL A 158 3.87 14.55 10.10
C VAL A 158 5.39 14.80 10.10
N PRO A 159 5.88 16.03 9.95
CA PRO A 159 7.28 16.38 10.18
C PRO A 159 7.75 15.89 11.56
N LYS A 160 9.01 15.46 11.65
CA LYS A 160 9.57 14.86 12.88
C LYS A 160 9.49 15.78 14.09
N ASP A 161 9.64 17.07 13.88
CA ASP A 161 9.60 18.12 14.90
C ASP A 161 8.19 18.61 15.24
N ALA A 162 7.14 18.12 14.57
CA ALA A 162 5.77 18.45 14.89
C ALA A 162 5.45 18.16 16.36
N THR A 163 4.86 19.15 17.06
CA THR A 163 4.57 19.09 18.50
C THR A 163 3.12 18.74 18.82
N TRP A 164 2.26 18.63 17.82
CA TRP A 164 0.85 18.29 17.97
C TRP A 164 0.64 16.78 17.90
N SER A 165 -0.51 16.30 18.41
CA SER A 165 -0.91 14.89 18.42
C SER A 165 -2.26 14.74 17.73
N PHE A 166 -2.50 13.53 17.21
CA PHE A 166 -3.75 13.14 16.60
C PHE A 166 -4.54 12.27 17.58
N ALA A 167 -5.74 12.71 17.95
CA ALA A 167 -6.69 11.93 18.74
C ALA A 167 -7.93 11.57 17.90
N ASP A 168 -8.45 12.54 17.16
CA ASP A 168 -9.62 12.42 16.31
C ASP A 168 -9.58 13.50 15.20
N ARG A 169 -10.66 13.61 14.39
CA ARG A 169 -10.81 14.62 13.34
C ARG A 169 -10.62 16.07 13.80
N LYS A 170 -10.97 16.37 15.06
CA LYS A 170 -10.87 17.75 15.60
C LYS A 170 -9.42 18.19 15.73
N SER A 171 -8.50 17.23 15.93
CA SER A 171 -7.06 17.50 15.94
C SER A 171 -6.52 18.08 14.63
N LEU A 172 -7.27 17.90 13.52
CA LEU A 172 -6.90 18.39 12.19
C LEU A 172 -7.47 19.81 11.89
N ALA A 173 -8.29 20.36 12.77
CA ALA A 173 -8.89 21.68 12.57
C ALA A 173 -7.82 22.76 12.40
N GLY A 174 -7.92 23.53 11.31
CA GLY A 174 -6.98 24.61 10.95
C GLY A 174 -5.62 24.13 10.41
N LYS A 175 -5.41 22.81 10.24
CA LYS A 175 -4.16 22.24 9.72
C LYS A 175 -4.23 22.03 8.22
N ARG A 176 -3.09 22.08 7.57
CA ARG A 176 -2.91 21.77 6.16
C ARG A 176 -2.49 20.31 6.01
N ILE A 177 -3.44 19.47 5.56
CA ILE A 177 -3.28 18.02 5.46
C ILE A 177 -3.26 17.60 3.99
N GLY A 178 -2.17 16.94 3.58
CA GLY A 178 -2.03 16.34 2.26
C GLY A 178 -2.78 15.02 2.15
N VAL A 179 -3.30 14.72 0.95
CA VAL A 179 -3.97 13.46 0.63
C VAL A 179 -3.86 13.15 -0.85
N GLY A 180 -3.89 11.86 -1.20
CA GLY A 180 -4.00 11.43 -2.60
C GLY A 180 -5.41 11.66 -3.16
N SER A 181 -5.51 12.25 -4.35
CA SER A 181 -6.80 12.49 -5.01
C SER A 181 -7.47 11.18 -5.45
N GLY A 182 -8.80 11.08 -5.30
CA GLY A 182 -9.62 9.93 -5.69
C GLY A 182 -9.51 8.73 -4.74
N THR A 183 -8.94 8.93 -3.56
CA THR A 183 -8.72 7.88 -2.56
C THR A 183 -9.81 7.87 -1.48
N ASN A 184 -9.91 6.77 -0.73
CA ASN A 184 -10.74 6.70 0.48
C ASN A 184 -10.26 7.68 1.56
N GLN A 185 -8.95 7.97 1.62
CA GLN A 185 -8.38 8.97 2.53
C GLN A 185 -8.95 10.36 2.26
N GLU A 186 -9.06 10.74 0.98
CA GLU A 186 -9.72 11.99 0.59
C GLU A 186 -11.16 12.02 1.06
N GLN A 187 -11.92 10.96 0.80
CA GLN A 187 -13.33 10.89 1.23
C GLN A 187 -13.47 11.07 2.74
N ILE A 188 -12.61 10.43 3.54
CA ILE A 188 -12.58 10.56 5.00
C ILE A 188 -12.26 12.00 5.41
N LEU A 189 -11.22 12.62 4.85
CA LEU A 189 -10.84 14.00 5.17
C LEU A 189 -11.93 15.00 4.81
N VAL A 190 -12.60 14.82 3.68
CA VAL A 190 -13.71 15.68 3.27
C VAL A 190 -14.87 15.57 4.26
N GLN A 191 -15.26 14.34 4.64
CA GLN A 191 -16.31 14.12 5.64
C GLN A 191 -15.93 14.73 7.00
N TRP A 192 -14.71 14.57 7.44
CA TRP A 192 -14.20 15.14 8.68
C TRP A 192 -14.17 16.65 8.64
N ASN A 193 -13.80 17.24 7.51
CA ASN A 193 -13.83 18.69 7.33
C ASN A 193 -15.25 19.26 7.41
N GLU A 194 -16.21 18.62 6.73
CA GLU A 194 -17.64 18.99 6.80
C GLU A 194 -18.16 18.92 8.24
N ALA A 195 -17.84 17.84 8.97
CA ALA A 195 -18.22 17.70 10.36
C ALA A 195 -17.55 18.72 11.30
N ASN A 196 -16.29 19.07 11.08
CA ASN A 196 -15.61 20.12 11.85
C ASN A 196 -16.25 21.48 11.63
N ILE A 197 -16.55 21.85 10.39
CA ILE A 197 -17.22 23.10 10.04
C ILE A 197 -18.61 23.16 10.68
N ALA A 198 -19.38 22.07 10.64
CA ALA A 198 -20.71 22.01 11.25
C ALA A 198 -20.67 22.21 12.78
N GLU A 199 -19.57 21.87 13.43
CA GLU A 199 -19.34 22.09 14.86
C GLU A 199 -18.68 23.46 15.17
N GLY A 200 -18.49 24.32 14.16
CA GLY A 200 -17.88 25.65 14.34
C GLY A 200 -16.35 25.63 14.47
N LEU A 201 -15.71 24.49 14.17
CA LEU A 201 -14.23 24.40 14.19
C LEU A 201 -13.61 24.96 12.89
N PRO A 202 -12.36 25.43 12.94
CA PRO A 202 -11.62 25.79 11.73
C PRO A 202 -11.62 24.67 10.70
N LYS A 203 -11.77 25.01 9.42
CA LYS A 203 -11.69 24.03 8.33
C LYS A 203 -10.31 23.36 8.27
N ILE A 204 -10.28 22.12 7.82
CA ILE A 204 -9.06 21.46 7.39
C ILE A 204 -8.66 22.02 6.01
N ASP A 205 -7.43 22.50 5.84
CA ASP A 205 -6.90 22.89 4.53
C ASP A 205 -6.40 21.62 3.81
N ILE A 206 -7.25 21.02 2.96
CA ILE A 206 -6.94 19.78 2.26
C ILE A 206 -6.11 20.06 1.02
N ALA A 207 -4.88 19.54 0.98
CA ALA A 207 -3.97 19.66 -0.16
C ALA A 207 -3.93 18.34 -0.95
N TYR A 208 -4.24 18.37 -2.25
CA TYR A 208 -4.37 17.19 -3.09
C TYR A 208 -3.08 16.91 -3.86
N PHE A 209 -2.68 15.64 -3.87
CA PHE A 209 -1.47 15.17 -4.55
C PHE A 209 -1.77 13.98 -5.47
N GLN A 210 -1.03 13.91 -6.58
CA GLN A 210 -1.01 12.75 -7.48
C GLN A 210 0.29 11.96 -7.33
N GLN A 211 1.37 12.60 -6.92
CA GLN A 211 2.70 12.03 -6.87
C GLN A 211 3.22 11.94 -5.44
N VAL A 212 3.86 10.80 -5.13
CA VAL A 212 4.44 10.52 -3.81
C VAL A 212 5.54 11.54 -3.45
N THR A 213 6.40 11.87 -4.41
CA THR A 213 7.49 12.82 -4.23
C THR A 213 7.02 14.19 -3.81
N ASP A 214 5.88 14.65 -4.32
CA ASP A 214 5.37 15.99 -4.08
C ASP A 214 4.87 16.18 -2.64
N TYR A 215 4.18 15.18 -2.09
CA TYR A 215 3.72 15.28 -0.71
C TYR A 215 4.88 15.09 0.30
N TYR A 216 5.86 14.24 0.01
CA TYR A 216 7.05 14.14 0.85
C TYR A 216 7.86 15.44 0.87
N LEU A 217 7.99 16.10 -0.30
CA LEU A 217 8.57 17.42 -0.36
C LEU A 217 7.72 18.46 0.41
N GLY A 218 6.40 18.34 0.38
CA GLY A 218 5.47 19.14 1.16
C GLY A 218 5.69 19.00 2.67
N LEU A 219 5.85 17.76 3.16
CA LEU A 219 6.15 17.47 4.56
C LEU A 219 7.53 18.00 4.98
N SER A 220 8.57 17.67 4.21
CA SER A 220 9.96 18.04 4.56
C SER A 220 10.20 19.54 4.52
N SER A 221 9.48 20.28 3.68
CA SER A 221 9.58 21.76 3.57
C SER A 221 8.66 22.51 4.55
N GLY A 222 7.87 21.81 5.38
CA GLY A 222 6.91 22.43 6.30
C GLY A 222 5.69 23.06 5.62
N ARG A 223 5.47 22.79 4.33
CA ARG A 223 4.26 23.25 3.60
C ARG A 223 3.02 22.44 3.95
N LEU A 224 3.18 21.28 4.55
CA LEU A 224 2.12 20.43 5.09
C LEU A 224 2.34 20.23 6.59
N ASP A 225 1.27 20.32 7.37
CA ASP A 225 1.26 19.91 8.77
C ASP A 225 1.25 18.38 8.91
N GLY A 226 0.69 17.67 7.91
CA GLY A 226 0.64 16.23 7.87
C GLY A 226 0.17 15.68 6.52
N PHE A 227 0.31 14.39 6.33
CA PHE A 227 -0.21 13.64 5.19
C PHE A 227 -0.98 12.42 5.69
N LEU A 228 -2.22 12.22 5.21
CA LEU A 228 -3.02 11.04 5.49
C LEU A 228 -2.88 10.06 4.32
N GLY A 229 -2.24 8.93 4.59
CA GLY A 229 -1.96 7.92 3.58
C GLY A 229 -1.93 6.49 4.12
N PRO A 230 -1.58 5.50 3.28
CA PRO A 230 -1.45 4.10 3.70
C PRO A 230 -0.42 3.94 4.82
N ASN A 231 -0.80 3.26 5.91
CA ASN A 231 0.06 3.06 7.07
C ASN A 231 1.41 2.37 6.73
N PRO A 232 1.46 1.32 5.86
CA PRO A 232 2.74 0.72 5.51
C PRO A 232 3.72 1.72 4.85
N ALA A 233 3.21 2.57 3.96
CA ALA A 233 4.03 3.56 3.25
C ALA A 233 4.55 4.65 4.20
N ALA A 234 3.69 5.18 5.07
CA ALA A 234 4.08 6.18 6.06
C ALA A 234 5.13 5.65 7.03
N ARG A 235 4.97 4.40 7.52
CA ARG A 235 5.95 3.77 8.40
C ARG A 235 7.27 3.49 7.71
N TYR A 236 7.24 3.02 6.48
CA TYR A 236 8.46 2.82 5.69
C TYR A 236 9.21 4.15 5.51
N HIS A 237 8.52 5.20 5.06
CA HIS A 237 9.12 6.52 4.85
C HIS A 237 9.69 7.11 6.16
N ALA A 238 8.92 7.10 7.24
CA ALA A 238 9.40 7.58 8.52
C ALA A 238 10.65 6.83 9.03
N ALA A 239 10.72 5.52 8.78
CA ALA A 239 11.86 4.69 9.19
C ALA A 239 13.10 4.89 8.32
N THR A 240 12.94 5.18 7.03
CA THR A 240 14.05 5.27 6.06
C THR A 240 14.55 6.68 5.83
N ALA A 241 13.65 7.66 5.71
CA ALA A 241 14.02 9.07 5.51
C ALA A 241 14.38 9.79 6.82
N GLY A 242 13.80 9.36 7.96
CA GLY A 242 14.12 9.87 9.30
C GLY A 242 13.69 11.33 9.56
N GLN A 243 12.98 11.96 8.63
CA GLN A 243 12.54 13.37 8.68
C GLN A 243 11.08 13.51 9.12
N THR A 244 10.35 12.42 9.22
CA THR A 244 8.94 12.39 9.57
C THR A 244 8.68 11.37 10.70
N LYS A 245 7.47 11.39 11.24
CA LYS A 245 6.95 10.41 12.20
C LYS A 245 5.46 10.19 11.98
N VAL A 246 4.99 9.00 12.36
CA VAL A 246 3.55 8.69 12.41
C VAL A 246 3.03 9.05 13.79
N ILE A 247 1.97 9.86 13.87
CA ILE A 247 1.35 10.31 15.13
C ILE A 247 -0.04 9.72 15.38
N GLY A 248 -0.58 8.96 14.43
CA GLY A 248 -1.86 8.27 14.58
C GLY A 248 -2.12 7.30 13.46
N THR A 249 -2.93 6.29 13.75
CA THR A 249 -3.42 5.31 12.79
C THR A 249 -4.92 5.15 12.91
N LEU A 250 -5.58 4.87 11.80
CA LEU A 250 -7.02 4.65 11.74
C LEU A 250 -7.34 3.64 10.63
N SER A 251 -8.57 3.13 10.65
CA SER A 251 -9.06 2.30 9.55
C SER A 251 -9.21 3.10 8.26
N GLY A 252 -9.04 2.44 7.10
CA GLY A 252 -9.35 2.98 5.78
C GLY A 252 -10.84 3.31 5.55
N ALA A 253 -11.72 3.00 6.52
CA ALA A 253 -13.11 3.43 6.57
C ALA A 253 -13.38 4.43 7.73
N GLY A 254 -12.33 5.06 8.28
CA GLY A 254 -12.45 5.93 9.45
C GLY A 254 -13.02 5.18 10.64
N ASP A 255 -13.94 5.82 11.38
CA ASP A 255 -14.55 5.26 12.58
C ASP A 255 -15.72 4.29 12.28
N ALA A 256 -16.10 4.12 11.01
CA ALA A 256 -17.28 3.34 10.65
C ALA A 256 -17.08 1.83 10.86
N LEU A 257 -15.93 1.31 10.42
CA LEU A 257 -15.56 -0.11 10.52
C LEU A 257 -14.08 -0.30 10.19
N GLN A 258 -13.54 -1.51 10.41
CA GLN A 258 -12.23 -1.88 9.89
C GLN A 258 -12.35 -2.21 8.40
N ALA A 259 -11.76 -1.37 7.57
CA ALA A 259 -11.71 -1.59 6.12
C ALA A 259 -10.69 -2.65 5.73
N GLU A 260 -10.86 -3.22 4.54
CA GLU A 260 -9.96 -4.17 3.93
C GLU A 260 -9.50 -3.70 2.55
N ILE A 261 -8.31 -4.14 2.19
CA ILE A 261 -7.73 -4.04 0.86
C ILE A 261 -8.09 -5.30 0.08
N GLY A 262 -8.49 -5.14 -1.18
CA GLY A 262 -8.85 -6.25 -2.05
C GLY A 262 -8.33 -6.13 -3.47
N VAL A 263 -8.29 -7.26 -4.15
CA VAL A 263 -8.21 -7.32 -5.61
C VAL A 263 -9.54 -6.81 -6.15
N LEU A 264 -9.50 -5.75 -6.96
CA LEU A 264 -10.67 -5.19 -7.61
C LEU A 264 -10.75 -5.72 -9.04
N VAL A 265 -11.90 -6.28 -9.39
CA VAL A 265 -12.22 -6.75 -10.75
C VAL A 265 -13.53 -6.13 -11.24
N LYS A 266 -13.77 -6.14 -12.55
CA LYS A 266 -15.06 -5.70 -13.08
C LYS A 266 -16.19 -6.56 -12.52
N LYS A 267 -17.28 -5.92 -12.09
CA LYS A 267 -18.44 -6.61 -11.53
C LYS A 267 -19.02 -7.60 -12.53
N ASP A 268 -19.42 -8.74 -12.01
CA ASP A 268 -20.09 -9.82 -12.79
C ASP A 268 -19.28 -10.36 -13.98
N ASN A 269 -17.95 -10.16 -14.01
CA ASN A 269 -17.10 -10.71 -15.09
C ASN A 269 -16.70 -12.18 -14.89
N GLY A 270 -17.12 -12.80 -13.78
CA GLY A 270 -16.87 -14.20 -13.44
C GLY A 270 -15.48 -14.47 -12.86
N LEU A 271 -14.59 -13.48 -12.71
CA LEU A 271 -13.22 -13.68 -12.22
C LEU A 271 -13.13 -13.73 -10.70
N ILE A 272 -14.02 -13.02 -10.00
CA ILE A 272 -13.88 -12.78 -8.56
C ILE A 272 -13.86 -14.07 -7.72
N GLY A 273 -14.63 -15.09 -8.09
CA GLY A 273 -14.67 -16.37 -7.40
C GLY A 273 -13.32 -17.09 -7.44
N ALA A 274 -12.68 -17.13 -8.61
CA ALA A 274 -11.37 -17.74 -8.77
C ALA A 274 -10.28 -16.98 -7.99
N VAL A 275 -10.31 -15.64 -8.04
CA VAL A 275 -9.38 -14.79 -7.28
C VAL A 275 -9.54 -15.00 -5.78
N HIS A 276 -10.78 -14.99 -5.28
CA HIS A 276 -11.07 -15.26 -3.87
C HIS A 276 -10.51 -16.59 -3.40
N GLN A 277 -10.75 -17.67 -4.18
CA GLN A 277 -10.24 -19.00 -3.85
C GLN A 277 -8.71 -19.07 -3.92
N ALA A 278 -8.07 -18.36 -4.86
CA ALA A 278 -6.62 -18.29 -4.92
C ALA A 278 -6.03 -17.57 -3.68
N ILE A 279 -6.64 -16.48 -3.22
CA ILE A 279 -6.24 -15.80 -1.99
C ILE A 279 -6.44 -16.72 -0.79
N GLN A 280 -7.61 -17.36 -0.66
CA GLN A 280 -7.90 -18.26 0.45
C GLN A 280 -6.93 -19.44 0.48
N TYR A 281 -6.65 -20.05 -0.65
CA TYR A 281 -5.66 -21.12 -0.76
C TYR A 281 -4.26 -20.66 -0.32
N ALA A 282 -3.84 -19.46 -0.72
CA ALA A 282 -2.56 -18.89 -0.29
C ALA A 282 -2.51 -18.65 1.24
N ILE A 283 -3.63 -18.27 1.85
CA ILE A 283 -3.76 -18.13 3.31
C ILE A 283 -3.60 -19.50 3.98
N ASP A 284 -4.35 -20.50 3.51
CA ASP A 284 -4.42 -21.83 4.10
C ASP A 284 -3.10 -22.61 4.00
N ASN A 285 -2.35 -22.44 2.89
CA ASN A 285 -1.04 -23.10 2.70
C ASN A 285 0.15 -22.31 3.26
N GLY A 286 -0.10 -21.10 3.80
CA GLY A 286 0.90 -20.24 4.43
C GLY A 286 1.77 -19.42 3.47
N SER A 287 1.62 -19.53 2.14
CA SER A 287 2.37 -18.70 1.18
C SER A 287 2.02 -17.22 1.29
N TYR A 288 0.75 -16.89 1.51
CA TYR A 288 0.28 -15.55 1.84
C TYR A 288 1.05 -14.95 3.04
N ARG A 289 1.18 -15.71 4.12
CA ARG A 289 1.87 -15.25 5.32
C ARG A 289 3.33 -14.90 5.04
N LYS A 290 4.00 -15.67 4.20
CA LYS A 290 5.39 -15.39 3.79
C LYS A 290 5.51 -14.07 3.02
N VAL A 291 4.53 -13.73 2.16
CA VAL A 291 4.50 -12.41 1.48
C VAL A 291 4.28 -11.28 2.49
N ILE A 292 3.32 -11.44 3.40
CA ILE A 292 3.04 -10.47 4.47
C ILE A 292 4.31 -10.18 5.29
N ASP A 293 5.00 -11.23 5.73
CA ASP A 293 6.20 -11.09 6.58
C ASP A 293 7.38 -10.51 5.80
N ARG A 294 7.56 -10.91 4.54
CA ARG A 294 8.59 -10.34 3.65
C ARG A 294 8.51 -8.82 3.54
N TRP A 295 7.30 -8.28 3.51
CA TRP A 295 7.06 -6.85 3.33
C TRP A 295 6.72 -6.11 4.64
N GLY A 296 6.89 -6.76 5.80
CA GLY A 296 6.67 -6.15 7.12
C GLY A 296 5.21 -5.75 7.38
N LEU A 297 4.25 -6.47 6.80
CA LEU A 297 2.82 -6.17 6.85
C LEU A 297 2.05 -7.00 7.87
N SER A 298 2.72 -7.64 8.82
CA SER A 298 2.13 -8.61 9.75
C SER A 298 0.93 -8.07 10.54
N ALA A 299 0.93 -6.76 10.84
CA ALA A 299 -0.19 -6.08 11.53
C ALA A 299 -1.46 -5.92 10.66
N GLU A 300 -1.35 -6.13 9.34
CA GLU A 300 -2.46 -5.98 8.40
C GLU A 300 -2.89 -7.32 7.78
N ALA A 301 -2.35 -8.44 8.30
CA ALA A 301 -2.74 -9.78 7.85
C ALA A 301 -4.22 -10.07 8.17
N VAL A 302 -4.89 -10.78 7.25
CA VAL A 302 -6.27 -11.26 7.43
C VAL A 302 -6.28 -12.78 7.61
N PRO A 303 -7.20 -13.32 8.42
CA PRO A 303 -7.32 -14.77 8.60
C PRO A 303 -8.03 -15.47 7.43
N GLN A 304 -8.76 -14.73 6.60
CA GLN A 304 -9.51 -15.23 5.46
C GLN A 304 -9.74 -14.14 4.41
N SER A 305 -9.90 -14.56 3.17
CA SER A 305 -10.40 -13.70 2.09
C SER A 305 -11.91 -13.54 2.18
N ARG A 306 -12.43 -12.39 1.79
CA ARG A 306 -13.88 -12.12 1.72
C ARG A 306 -14.25 -11.49 0.39
N ILE A 307 -15.40 -11.88 -0.18
CA ILE A 307 -15.95 -11.23 -1.37
C ILE A 307 -16.85 -10.09 -0.91
N ASN A 308 -16.61 -8.88 -1.40
CA ASN A 308 -17.43 -7.68 -1.20
C ASN A 308 -17.82 -7.44 0.27
N PRO A 309 -16.91 -7.51 1.27
CA PRO A 309 -17.26 -7.20 2.64
C PRO A 309 -17.76 -5.75 2.75
N PRO A 310 -18.38 -5.37 3.88
CA PRO A 310 -18.68 -3.96 4.15
C PRO A 310 -17.42 -3.11 4.03
N GLY A 311 -17.51 -1.98 3.34
CA GLY A 311 -16.41 -1.04 3.12
C GLY A 311 -16.74 0.37 3.60
N LEU A 312 -15.89 1.34 3.24
CA LEU A 312 -16.16 2.75 3.54
C LEU A 312 -17.55 3.12 3.04
N PRO A 313 -18.45 3.59 3.93
CA PRO A 313 -19.82 3.96 3.56
C PRO A 313 -19.82 5.07 2.49
N LYS A 314 -20.87 5.07 1.66
CA LYS A 314 -21.11 6.17 0.73
C LYS A 314 -21.20 7.49 1.48
N LYS A 315 -20.79 8.56 0.81
CA LYS A 315 -21.07 9.91 1.31
C LYS A 315 -22.59 10.06 1.44
N LYS A 316 -23.03 10.47 2.63
CA LYS A 316 -24.44 10.86 2.80
C LYS A 316 -24.67 12.10 1.94
N GLY A 317 -25.58 12.01 0.98
CA GLY A 317 -25.99 13.10 0.12
C GLY A 317 -26.66 14.23 0.92
#